data_ca7f8783c334593a1428e2bd2ce1b5fa
#
_entry.id   ca7f8783c334593a1428e2bd2ce1b5fa
#
_cell.length_a   1.000
_cell.length_b   1.000
_cell.length_c   1.000
_cell.angle_alpha   90.00
_cell.angle_beta   90.00
_cell.angle_gamma   90.00
#
_symmetry.space_group_name_H-M   'P 1'
#
loop_
_entity.id
_entity.type
_entity.pdbx_description
1 polymer ?
#
loop_
_entity_poly.entity_id
_entity_poly.type
_entity_poly.pdbx_seq_one_letter_code
_entity_poly.pdbx_strand_id
1 'polypeptide(L)'
;SRHGQKGTCGIILNEEDMPFSAAGLRPDLIMNPHAVPSRMTIAQLMETMYGKVCVEKGTLGDGTPYSHLPAENIREQLLEIGMHPYGNETLYNGQTGEMMDVEIFMGPTFYQRLKHMVIDKKHSRARGPIVSLTRQPCEGRSRDGGLRVGEMERDCMLSHGASVFTKERLMDVSDPFNTGFCKGCGTLAVVNPAENIYHCGTCGVQTQFEMKTIPYAVKLWSQELEAMHIVPRLVFE
;
A
#
# COMPACT_ATOMS: atom_id res chain seq x y z
N SER A 1 -1.74 5.34 19.34
CA SER A 1 -2.42 6.31 20.24
C SER A 1 -3.84 5.83 20.52
N ARG A 2 -4.46 6.32 21.58
CA ARG A 2 -5.88 6.08 21.94
C ARG A 2 -6.86 6.73 20.93
N HIS A 3 -6.37 7.58 20.04
CA HIS A 3 -7.15 8.40 19.13
C HIS A 3 -7.06 7.94 17.67
N GLY A 4 -6.60 6.72 17.42
CA GLY A 4 -6.46 6.20 16.05
C GLY A 4 -5.38 6.89 15.21
N GLN A 5 -4.47 7.62 15.82
CA GLN A 5 -3.37 8.36 15.18
C GLN A 5 -2.17 7.43 14.91
N LYS A 6 -2.38 6.46 14.02
CA LYS A 6 -1.29 5.59 13.56
C LYS A 6 -0.44 6.29 12.52
N GLY A 7 0.86 6.04 12.56
CA GLY A 7 1.80 6.54 11.57
C GLY A 7 3.01 5.65 11.46
N THR A 8 3.78 5.83 10.41
CA THR A 8 5.06 5.15 10.23
C THR A 8 6.18 5.98 10.85
N CYS A 9 7.16 5.32 11.48
CA CYS A 9 8.37 5.97 11.91
C CYS A 9 9.19 6.35 10.67
N GLY A 10 9.39 7.65 10.45
CA GLY A 10 10.13 8.18 9.30
C GLY A 10 11.64 8.20 9.51
N ILE A 11 12.07 8.58 10.71
CA ILE A 11 13.47 8.65 11.08
C ILE A 11 13.63 8.34 12.56
N ILE A 12 14.79 7.80 12.93
CA ILE A 12 15.21 7.61 14.33
C ILE A 12 16.46 8.47 14.53
N LEU A 13 16.39 9.39 15.48
CA LEU A 13 17.48 10.25 15.87
C LEU A 13 18.12 9.76 17.17
N ASN A 14 19.38 10.09 17.38
CA ASN A 14 20.01 9.91 18.66
C ASN A 14 19.40 10.87 19.68
N GLU A 15 19.45 10.52 20.95
CA GLU A 15 18.88 11.34 22.02
C GLU A 15 19.53 12.74 22.11
N GLU A 16 20.81 12.83 21.81
CA GLU A 16 21.59 14.07 21.79
C GLU A 16 21.19 15.04 20.67
N ASP A 17 20.69 14.50 19.54
CA ASP A 17 20.22 15.29 18.39
C ASP A 17 18.78 15.79 18.54
N MET A 18 18.06 15.27 19.54
CA MET A 18 16.68 15.66 19.79
C MET A 18 16.60 17.06 20.42
N PRO A 19 15.58 17.85 20.08
CA PRO A 19 15.36 19.13 20.74
C PRO A 19 15.09 18.93 22.22
N PHE A 20 15.43 19.94 23.04
CA PHE A 20 15.24 19.87 24.49
C PHE A 20 14.69 21.20 25.05
N SER A 21 13.95 21.11 26.17
CA SER A 21 13.45 22.29 26.88
C SER A 21 14.50 22.90 27.78
N ALA A 22 14.23 24.10 28.30
CA ALA A 22 15.11 24.75 29.32
C ALA A 22 15.28 23.91 30.59
N ALA A 23 14.33 23.04 30.91
CA ALA A 23 14.39 22.10 32.03
C ALA A 23 15.13 20.79 31.68
N GLY A 24 15.65 20.65 30.47
CA GLY A 24 16.35 19.45 30.00
C GLY A 24 15.43 18.31 29.55
N LEU A 25 14.12 18.52 29.47
CA LEU A 25 13.18 17.53 28.95
C LEU A 25 13.32 17.39 27.42
N ARG A 26 13.42 16.16 26.95
CA ARG A 26 13.49 15.81 25.52
C ARG A 26 12.23 15.07 25.11
N PRO A 27 11.65 15.33 23.94
CA PRO A 27 10.55 14.54 23.41
C PRO A 27 11.05 13.17 22.95
N ASP A 28 10.27 12.13 23.21
CA ASP A 28 10.54 10.77 22.70
C ASP A 28 9.99 10.58 21.27
N LEU A 29 8.97 11.35 20.90
CA LEU A 29 8.27 11.27 19.63
C LEU A 29 7.93 12.65 19.11
N ILE A 30 8.26 12.90 17.85
CA ILE A 30 7.88 14.11 17.13
C ILE A 30 6.84 13.74 16.06
N MET A 31 5.71 14.42 16.11
CA MET A 31 4.62 14.21 15.16
C MET A 31 4.39 15.43 14.28
N ASN A 32 3.96 15.18 13.05
CA ASN A 32 3.50 16.24 12.17
C ASN A 32 2.14 16.77 12.68
N PRO A 33 2.02 18.08 12.96
CA PRO A 33 0.76 18.68 13.42
C PRO A 33 -0.37 18.60 12.39
N HIS A 34 -0.05 18.46 11.10
CA HIS A 34 -1.06 18.28 10.04
C HIS A 34 -1.87 17.00 10.16
N ALA A 35 -1.45 16.06 11.02
CA ALA A 35 -2.23 14.87 11.30
C ALA A 35 -3.50 15.14 12.15
N VAL A 36 -3.61 16.31 12.78
CA VAL A 36 -4.72 16.62 13.71
C VAL A 36 -5.93 17.26 13.02
N PRO A 37 -5.79 18.30 12.16
CA PRO A 37 -6.95 19.03 11.63
C PRO A 37 -7.90 18.18 10.80
N SER A 38 -7.35 17.37 9.88
CA SER A 38 -8.15 16.53 8.98
C SER A 38 -8.86 15.39 9.70
N ARG A 39 -8.31 14.92 10.82
CA ARG A 39 -8.84 13.81 11.63
C ARG A 39 -9.70 14.29 12.78
N MET A 40 -9.69 15.58 13.09
CA MET A 40 -10.46 16.20 14.16
C MET A 40 -10.25 15.54 15.54
N THR A 41 -9.06 15.03 15.81
CA THR A 41 -8.70 14.33 17.06
C THR A 41 -8.33 15.33 18.15
N ILE A 42 -9.23 16.25 18.48
CA ILE A 42 -8.99 17.28 19.48
C ILE A 42 -8.74 16.69 20.89
N ALA A 43 -9.38 15.56 21.18
CA ALA A 43 -9.18 14.85 22.44
C ALA A 43 -7.71 14.44 22.68
N GLN A 44 -6.92 14.23 21.62
CA GLN A 44 -5.49 13.98 21.76
C GLN A 44 -4.73 15.19 22.33
N LEU A 45 -5.09 16.40 21.89
CA LEU A 45 -4.48 17.63 22.41
C LEU A 45 -4.87 17.84 23.87
N MET A 46 -6.14 17.58 24.22
CA MET A 46 -6.61 17.61 25.59
C MET A 46 -5.91 16.58 26.47
N GLU A 47 -5.70 15.35 26.00
CA GLU A 47 -4.93 14.32 26.69
C GLU A 47 -3.51 14.81 27.02
N THR A 48 -2.83 15.41 26.04
CA THR A 48 -1.47 15.92 26.20
C THR A 48 -1.40 17.04 27.25
N MET A 49 -2.33 18.01 27.20
CA MET A 49 -2.38 19.11 28.16
C MET A 49 -2.71 18.62 29.57
N TYR A 50 -3.72 17.75 29.68
CA TYR A 50 -4.13 17.19 30.98
C TYR A 50 -3.07 16.26 31.57
N GLY A 51 -2.36 15.53 30.69
CA GLY A 51 -1.21 14.72 31.09
C GLY A 51 -0.09 15.54 31.74
N LYS A 52 0.19 16.76 31.26
CA LYS A 52 1.15 17.67 31.90
C LYS A 52 0.71 18.02 33.30
N VAL A 53 -0.56 18.37 33.51
CA VAL A 53 -1.12 18.66 34.85
C VAL A 53 -0.99 17.46 35.76
N CYS A 54 -1.34 16.27 35.25
CA CYS A 54 -1.29 15.05 36.06
C CYS A 54 0.13 14.67 36.51
N VAL A 55 1.12 14.86 35.64
CA VAL A 55 2.52 14.58 35.91
C VAL A 55 3.02 15.49 37.06
N GLU A 56 2.75 16.79 36.94
CA GLU A 56 3.21 17.77 37.96
C GLU A 56 2.47 17.63 39.31
N LYS A 57 1.18 17.35 39.27
CA LYS A 57 0.39 17.12 40.50
C LYS A 57 0.56 15.70 41.06
N GLY A 58 1.21 14.78 40.36
CA GLY A 58 1.38 13.38 40.79
C GLY A 58 0.06 12.62 40.88
N THR A 59 -0.94 12.95 40.09
CA THR A 59 -2.28 12.37 40.15
C THR A 59 -2.63 11.65 38.83
N LEU A 60 -3.61 10.75 38.89
CA LEU A 60 -4.20 10.14 37.70
C LEU A 60 -5.34 11.04 37.21
N GLY A 61 -5.31 11.32 35.91
CA GLY A 61 -6.38 12.06 35.26
C GLY A 61 -7.60 11.18 34.94
N ASP A 62 -8.79 11.72 35.17
CA ASP A 62 -10.02 11.06 34.77
C ASP A 62 -10.28 11.29 33.25
N GLY A 63 -10.18 10.23 32.47
CA GLY A 63 -10.44 10.21 31.02
C GLY A 63 -11.74 9.49 30.65
N THR A 64 -12.71 9.39 31.59
CA THR A 64 -13.98 8.70 31.34
C THR A 64 -14.70 9.28 30.12
N PRO A 65 -15.12 8.46 29.16
CA PRO A 65 -15.86 8.92 28.00
C PRO A 65 -17.18 9.63 28.39
N TYR A 66 -17.50 10.67 27.66
CA TYR A 66 -18.71 11.48 27.85
C TYR A 66 -18.78 12.24 29.19
N SER A 67 -17.69 12.27 29.96
CA SER A 67 -17.57 13.17 31.10
C SER A 67 -17.33 14.60 30.60
N HIS A 68 -17.83 15.58 31.36
CA HIS A 68 -17.61 16.98 31.03
C HIS A 68 -16.28 17.45 31.65
N LEU A 69 -15.24 17.51 30.83
CA LEU A 69 -13.95 18.10 31.17
C LEU A 69 -13.69 19.30 30.24
N PRO A 70 -14.03 20.53 30.65
CA PRO A 70 -13.82 21.70 29.81
C PRO A 70 -12.33 22.02 29.69
N ALA A 71 -11.91 22.46 28.50
CA ALA A 71 -10.52 22.83 28.23
C ALA A 71 -10.04 24.00 29.11
N GLU A 72 -10.95 24.90 29.50
CA GLU A 72 -10.70 26.03 30.39
C GLU A 72 -10.16 25.56 31.75
N ASN A 73 -10.74 24.52 32.29
CA ASN A 73 -10.33 23.95 33.58
C ASN A 73 -8.89 23.39 33.54
N ILE A 74 -8.51 22.76 32.40
CA ILE A 74 -7.14 22.28 32.19
C ILE A 74 -6.18 23.47 32.10
N ARG A 75 -6.57 24.53 31.41
CA ARG A 75 -5.76 25.75 31.25
C ARG A 75 -5.52 26.45 32.57
N GLU A 76 -6.55 26.59 33.40
CA GLU A 76 -6.44 27.17 34.77
C GLU A 76 -5.46 26.37 35.62
N GLN A 77 -5.56 25.04 35.60
CA GLN A 77 -4.64 24.17 36.31
C GLN A 77 -3.20 24.25 35.80
N LEU A 78 -2.97 24.44 34.50
CA LEU A 78 -1.62 24.66 33.95
C LEU A 78 -1.05 26.00 34.45
N LEU A 79 -1.85 27.05 34.47
CA LEU A 79 -1.45 28.37 35.00
C LEU A 79 -1.11 28.31 36.50
N GLU A 80 -1.90 27.60 37.31
CA GLU A 80 -1.60 27.38 38.74
C GLU A 80 -0.24 26.74 38.99
N ILE A 81 0.20 25.85 38.11
CA ILE A 81 1.49 25.15 38.16
C ILE A 81 2.64 26.03 37.59
N GLY A 82 2.30 27.15 36.93
CA GLY A 82 3.28 28.03 36.31
C GLY A 82 3.67 27.61 34.90
N MET A 83 2.90 26.75 34.26
CA MET A 83 3.08 26.33 32.86
C MET A 83 2.28 27.18 31.87
N HIS A 84 2.68 27.13 30.59
CA HIS A 84 1.94 27.82 29.55
C HIS A 84 0.54 27.21 29.38
N PRO A 85 -0.53 28.05 29.37
CA PRO A 85 -1.93 27.57 29.40
C PRO A 85 -2.34 26.74 28.18
N TYR A 86 -1.62 26.84 27.08
CA TYR A 86 -1.86 26.06 25.87
C TYR A 86 -0.88 24.87 25.73
N GLY A 87 -0.08 24.58 26.74
CA GLY A 87 0.85 23.45 26.73
C GLY A 87 2.11 23.64 25.87
N ASN A 88 2.36 24.88 25.42
CA ASN A 88 3.53 25.20 24.60
C ASN A 88 4.81 25.24 25.43
N GLU A 89 5.90 24.87 24.79
CA GLU A 89 7.27 24.91 25.35
C GLU A 89 8.23 25.61 24.38
N THR A 90 9.20 26.31 24.93
CA THR A 90 10.34 26.80 24.13
C THR A 90 11.41 25.72 24.13
N LEU A 91 11.81 25.28 22.94
CA LEU A 91 12.82 24.25 22.77
C LEU A 91 14.11 24.81 22.18
N TYR A 92 15.20 24.12 22.46
CA TYR A 92 16.52 24.35 21.91
C TYR A 92 16.85 23.23 20.93
N ASN A 93 17.51 23.58 19.84
CA ASN A 93 17.97 22.61 18.84
C ASN A 93 19.06 21.71 19.44
N GLY A 94 18.88 20.39 19.40
CA GLY A 94 19.85 19.43 19.97
C GLY A 94 21.21 19.45 19.27
N GLN A 95 21.27 19.79 17.99
CA GLN A 95 22.52 19.81 17.21
C GLN A 95 23.29 21.13 17.33
N THR A 96 22.59 22.27 17.32
CA THR A 96 23.22 23.60 17.33
C THR A 96 23.24 24.22 18.72
N GLY A 97 22.37 23.80 19.64
CA GLY A 97 22.18 24.41 20.95
C GLY A 97 21.44 25.75 20.92
N GLU A 98 21.03 26.22 19.76
CA GLU A 98 20.31 27.48 19.60
C GLU A 98 18.84 27.35 20.00
N MET A 99 18.32 28.40 20.63
CA MET A 99 16.89 28.50 20.93
C MET A 99 16.08 28.58 19.65
N MET A 100 15.05 27.76 19.56
CA MET A 100 14.11 27.82 18.43
C MET A 100 13.09 28.94 18.69
N ASP A 101 12.98 29.88 17.76
CA ASP A 101 12.03 31.01 17.84
C ASP A 101 10.61 30.55 17.43
N VAL A 102 10.14 29.51 18.08
CA VAL A 102 8.80 28.90 17.87
C VAL A 102 8.26 28.35 19.17
N GLU A 103 6.94 28.39 19.33
CA GLU A 103 6.24 27.73 20.40
C GLU A 103 5.90 26.30 19.99
N ILE A 104 6.40 25.32 20.72
CA ILE A 104 6.18 23.90 20.41
C ILE A 104 5.24 23.29 21.43
N PHE A 105 4.13 22.75 20.95
CA PHE A 105 3.20 21.98 21.76
C PHE A 105 3.82 20.63 22.13
N MET A 106 4.07 20.42 23.43
CA MET A 106 4.71 19.20 23.92
C MET A 106 4.08 18.76 25.24
N GLY A 107 3.93 17.48 25.43
CA GLY A 107 3.47 16.88 26.69
C GLY A 107 3.35 15.38 26.61
N PRO A 108 3.11 14.71 27.74
CA PRO A 108 2.97 13.26 27.79
C PRO A 108 1.68 12.80 27.07
N THR A 109 1.83 11.83 26.20
CA THR A 109 0.72 11.22 25.44
C THR A 109 0.96 9.72 25.36
N PHE A 110 -0.08 8.92 25.45
CA PHE A 110 0.04 7.48 25.38
C PHE A 110 0.18 7.01 23.92
N TYR A 111 1.34 6.43 23.62
CA TYR A 111 1.66 5.85 22.32
C TYR A 111 2.16 4.41 22.47
N GLN A 112 1.82 3.57 21.52
CA GLN A 112 2.30 2.19 21.44
C GLN A 112 3.00 1.93 20.12
N ARG A 113 4.16 1.24 20.19
CA ARG A 113 4.82 0.70 19.00
C ARG A 113 4.10 -0.58 18.58
N LEU A 114 3.70 -0.63 17.30
CA LEU A 114 3.05 -1.80 16.71
C LEU A 114 4.07 -2.68 15.98
N LYS A 115 3.78 -3.97 15.89
CA LYS A 115 4.63 -4.98 15.24
C LYS A 115 4.72 -4.89 13.72
N HIS A 116 3.95 -4.02 13.10
CA HIS A 116 3.88 -3.91 11.62
C HIS A 116 5.11 -3.20 11.07
N MET A 117 6.09 -3.99 10.64
CA MET A 117 7.34 -3.51 10.07
C MET A 117 7.34 -3.63 8.54
N VAL A 118 8.02 -2.72 7.88
CA VAL A 118 8.15 -2.72 6.40
C VAL A 118 8.80 -4.00 5.89
N ILE A 119 9.80 -4.51 6.62
CA ILE A 119 10.50 -5.75 6.27
C ILE A 119 9.56 -6.94 6.12
N ASP A 120 8.53 -7.01 6.97
CA ASP A 120 7.54 -8.09 6.95
C ASP A 120 6.48 -7.91 5.86
N LYS A 121 6.38 -6.72 5.26
CA LYS A 121 5.38 -6.37 4.26
C LYS A 121 5.95 -6.24 2.85
N LYS A 122 7.26 -6.14 2.70
CA LYS A 122 7.89 -6.08 1.38
C LYS A 122 7.58 -7.35 0.59
N HIS A 123 7.30 -7.18 -0.67
CA HIS A 123 7.08 -8.28 -1.59
C HIS A 123 7.66 -7.95 -2.97
N SER A 124 8.32 -8.94 -3.56
CA SER A 124 8.83 -8.85 -4.93
C SER A 124 8.76 -10.23 -5.58
N ARG A 125 8.51 -10.25 -6.87
CA ARG A 125 8.45 -11.47 -7.65
C ARG A 125 9.10 -11.25 -9.03
N ALA A 126 9.89 -12.20 -9.48
CA ALA A 126 10.31 -12.29 -10.88
C ALA A 126 9.56 -13.44 -11.57
N ARG A 127 9.85 -14.68 -11.18
CA ARG A 127 9.15 -15.90 -11.61
C ARG A 127 8.79 -16.71 -10.39
N GLY A 128 7.65 -17.41 -10.44
CA GLY A 128 7.18 -18.20 -9.30
C GLY A 128 5.96 -19.05 -9.67
N PRO A 129 5.22 -19.56 -8.68
CA PRO A 129 4.09 -20.43 -8.88
C PRO A 129 2.98 -19.78 -9.72
N ILE A 130 2.32 -20.60 -10.54
CA ILE A 130 1.24 -20.20 -11.42
C ILE A 130 -0.04 -20.99 -11.08
N VAL A 131 -1.19 -20.41 -11.37
CA VAL A 131 -2.49 -21.09 -11.23
C VAL A 131 -2.63 -22.11 -12.36
N SER A 132 -3.04 -23.33 -12.03
CA SER A 132 -3.14 -24.43 -13.01
C SER A 132 -4.16 -24.16 -14.12
N LEU A 133 -5.29 -23.55 -13.80
CA LEU A 133 -6.38 -23.31 -14.77
C LEU A 133 -6.03 -22.21 -15.78
N THR A 134 -5.60 -21.05 -15.31
CA THR A 134 -5.35 -19.87 -16.15
C THR A 134 -3.89 -19.71 -16.55
N ARG A 135 -2.98 -20.44 -15.90
CA ARG A 135 -1.53 -20.32 -16.01
C ARG A 135 -0.98 -18.92 -15.73
N GLN A 136 -1.78 -18.09 -15.08
CA GLN A 136 -1.36 -16.78 -14.61
C GLN A 136 -0.61 -16.89 -13.28
N PRO A 137 0.24 -15.90 -12.92
CA PRO A 137 0.86 -15.86 -11.61
C PRO A 137 -0.17 -15.98 -10.48
N CYS A 138 0.15 -16.74 -9.43
CA CYS A 138 -0.68 -16.79 -8.22
C CYS A 138 -0.87 -15.39 -7.63
N GLU A 139 -1.91 -15.19 -6.86
CA GLU A 139 -2.19 -13.97 -6.14
C GLU A 139 -1.73 -14.07 -4.68
N GLY A 140 -1.23 -12.96 -4.14
CA GLY A 140 -0.89 -12.82 -2.73
C GLY A 140 0.56 -13.13 -2.38
N ARG A 141 1.08 -12.34 -1.45
CA ARG A 141 2.45 -12.43 -0.95
C ARG A 141 2.78 -13.80 -0.34
N SER A 142 1.83 -14.40 0.38
CA SER A 142 2.00 -15.70 1.05
C SER A 142 2.25 -16.86 0.08
N ARG A 143 1.87 -16.70 -1.18
CA ARG A 143 2.04 -17.69 -2.25
C ARG A 143 3.13 -17.32 -3.24
N ASP A 144 3.99 -16.38 -2.88
CA ASP A 144 4.96 -15.79 -3.81
C ASP A 144 4.30 -15.35 -5.12
N GLY A 145 3.14 -14.71 -4.99
CA GLY A 145 2.30 -14.27 -6.09
C GLY A 145 2.75 -12.98 -6.73
N GLY A 146 2.15 -12.66 -7.87
CA GLY A 146 2.35 -11.41 -8.59
C GLY A 146 1.47 -10.27 -8.06
N LEU A 147 1.73 -9.08 -8.57
CA LEU A 147 0.86 -7.92 -8.41
C LEU A 147 -0.18 -7.89 -9.54
N ARG A 148 -1.40 -7.52 -9.20
CA ARG A 148 -2.47 -7.45 -10.18
C ARG A 148 -2.43 -6.12 -10.94
N VAL A 149 -2.39 -6.21 -12.26
CA VAL A 149 -2.72 -5.10 -13.16
C VAL A 149 -4.23 -5.12 -13.36
N GLY A 150 -4.93 -4.22 -12.71
CA GLY A 150 -6.39 -4.13 -12.80
C GLY A 150 -6.86 -3.46 -14.08
N GLU A 151 -8.17 -3.37 -14.24
CA GLU A 151 -8.81 -2.75 -15.41
C GLU A 151 -8.52 -1.24 -15.49
N MET A 152 -8.46 -0.56 -14.35
CA MET A 152 -8.14 0.88 -14.30
C MET A 152 -6.69 1.15 -14.70
N GLU A 153 -5.76 0.31 -14.32
CA GLU A 153 -4.35 0.38 -14.75
C GLU A 153 -4.23 0.13 -16.27
N ARG A 154 -5.01 -0.83 -16.81
CA ARG A 154 -5.11 -1.04 -18.26
C ARG A 154 -5.60 0.21 -18.98
N ASP A 155 -6.64 0.86 -18.48
CA ASP A 155 -7.20 2.08 -19.06
C ASP A 155 -6.17 3.21 -19.10
N CYS A 156 -5.38 3.35 -18.05
CA CYS A 156 -4.26 4.29 -18.01
C CYS A 156 -3.22 3.98 -19.09
N MET A 157 -2.80 2.72 -19.24
CA MET A 157 -1.84 2.31 -20.26
C MET A 157 -2.36 2.56 -21.69
N LEU A 158 -3.66 2.32 -21.92
CA LEU A 158 -4.31 2.57 -23.20
C LEU A 158 -4.36 4.06 -23.54
N SER A 159 -4.68 4.91 -22.58
CA SER A 159 -4.74 6.37 -22.77
C SER A 159 -3.37 6.96 -23.10
N HIS A 160 -2.28 6.38 -22.62
CA HIS A 160 -0.91 6.74 -22.99
C HIS A 160 -0.47 6.20 -24.36
N GLY A 161 -1.22 5.28 -24.97
CA GLY A 161 -0.85 4.64 -26.23
C GLY A 161 0.38 3.72 -26.13
N ALA A 162 0.72 3.23 -24.93
CA ALA A 162 1.91 2.43 -24.65
C ALA A 162 1.70 0.95 -25.03
N SER A 163 1.57 0.64 -26.32
CA SER A 163 1.19 -0.69 -26.83
C SER A 163 2.20 -1.79 -26.49
N VAL A 164 3.50 -1.51 -26.58
CA VAL A 164 4.57 -2.48 -26.27
C VAL A 164 4.57 -2.80 -24.77
N PHE A 165 4.46 -1.79 -23.93
CA PHE A 165 4.38 -1.98 -22.48
C PHE A 165 3.10 -2.75 -22.08
N THR A 166 1.98 -2.43 -22.69
CA THR A 166 0.70 -3.14 -22.46
C THR A 166 0.81 -4.61 -22.84
N LYS A 167 1.40 -4.92 -24.01
CA LYS A 167 1.66 -6.31 -24.43
C LYS A 167 2.57 -7.03 -23.43
N GLU A 168 3.68 -6.40 -23.05
CA GLU A 168 4.60 -6.98 -22.06
C GLU A 168 3.88 -7.33 -20.76
N ARG A 169 3.13 -6.37 -20.16
CA ARG A 169 2.47 -6.56 -18.87
C ARG A 169 1.31 -7.54 -18.91
N LEU A 170 0.52 -7.56 -19.97
CA LEU A 170 -0.67 -8.41 -20.05
C LEU A 170 -0.40 -9.78 -20.69
N MET A 171 0.75 -9.99 -21.34
CA MET A 171 1.08 -11.26 -21.97
C MET A 171 2.46 -11.76 -21.56
N ASP A 172 3.55 -11.06 -21.93
CA ASP A 172 4.90 -11.62 -21.88
C ASP A 172 5.39 -11.97 -20.46
N VAL A 173 5.01 -11.17 -19.47
CA VAL A 173 5.34 -11.43 -18.04
C VAL A 173 4.21 -12.09 -17.27
N SER A 174 3.05 -12.33 -17.89
CA SER A 174 1.88 -12.96 -17.28
C SER A 174 1.78 -14.44 -17.68
N ASP A 175 1.20 -14.70 -18.86
CA ASP A 175 0.83 -16.05 -19.31
C ASP A 175 1.08 -16.27 -20.81
N PRO A 176 2.29 -16.06 -21.36
CA PRO A 176 2.54 -16.25 -22.77
C PRO A 176 2.39 -17.73 -23.13
N PHE A 177 1.68 -18.00 -24.22
CA PHE A 177 1.45 -19.34 -24.70
C PHE A 177 1.55 -19.40 -26.24
N ASN A 178 2.42 -20.29 -26.75
CA ASN A 178 2.55 -20.51 -28.19
C ASN A 178 1.54 -21.56 -28.65
N THR A 179 0.73 -21.18 -29.60
CA THR A 179 -0.28 -22.08 -30.19
C THR A 179 -0.39 -21.89 -31.68
N GLY A 180 -0.86 -22.92 -32.35
CA GLY A 180 -1.13 -22.90 -33.77
C GLY A 180 -2.58 -22.55 -34.11
N PHE A 181 -2.75 -21.82 -35.18
CA PHE A 181 -4.06 -21.51 -35.74
C PHE A 181 -4.12 -22.00 -37.19
N CYS A 182 -5.28 -22.51 -37.59
CA CYS A 182 -5.54 -22.86 -38.95
C CYS A 182 -5.82 -21.62 -39.80
N LYS A 183 -5.03 -21.36 -40.85
CA LYS A 183 -5.29 -20.21 -41.75
C LYS A 183 -6.59 -20.34 -42.53
N GLY A 184 -7.04 -21.57 -42.77
CA GLY A 184 -8.27 -21.78 -43.56
C GLY A 184 -9.56 -21.44 -42.80
N CYS A 185 -9.65 -21.78 -41.52
CA CYS A 185 -10.86 -21.55 -40.72
C CYS A 185 -10.69 -20.60 -39.52
N GLY A 186 -9.45 -20.19 -39.21
CA GLY A 186 -9.15 -19.26 -38.12
C GLY A 186 -9.32 -19.84 -36.70
N THR A 187 -9.52 -21.16 -36.56
CA THR A 187 -9.69 -21.79 -35.24
C THR A 187 -8.36 -22.27 -34.67
N LEU A 188 -8.37 -22.55 -33.35
CA LEU A 188 -7.25 -23.20 -32.67
C LEU A 188 -6.99 -24.57 -33.31
N ALA A 189 -5.73 -24.88 -33.57
CA ALA A 189 -5.28 -26.14 -34.13
C ALA A 189 -4.42 -26.92 -33.16
N VAL A 190 -4.40 -28.23 -33.28
CA VAL A 190 -3.46 -29.08 -32.56
C VAL A 190 -2.13 -29.06 -33.30
N VAL A 191 -1.12 -28.47 -32.65
CA VAL A 191 0.21 -28.34 -33.22
C VAL A 191 1.25 -28.82 -32.23
N ASN A 192 2.03 -29.82 -32.61
CA ASN A 192 3.23 -30.27 -31.91
C ASN A 192 4.40 -30.31 -32.89
N PRO A 193 5.23 -29.25 -32.94
CA PRO A 193 6.36 -29.20 -33.88
C PRO A 193 7.41 -30.29 -33.62
N ALA A 194 7.57 -30.75 -32.38
CA ALA A 194 8.58 -31.78 -32.03
C ALA A 194 8.26 -33.16 -32.65
N GLU A 195 6.95 -33.44 -32.82
CA GLU A 195 6.48 -34.71 -33.42
C GLU A 195 5.94 -34.50 -34.82
N ASN A 196 6.10 -33.29 -35.40
CA ASN A 196 5.59 -32.91 -36.71
C ASN A 196 4.06 -33.14 -36.86
N ILE A 197 3.32 -32.94 -35.78
CA ILE A 197 1.86 -33.08 -35.77
C ILE A 197 1.22 -31.72 -36.00
N TYR A 198 0.45 -31.60 -37.06
CA TYR A 198 -0.32 -30.42 -37.41
C TYR A 198 -1.73 -30.85 -37.84
N HIS A 199 -2.73 -30.56 -37.03
CA HIS A 199 -4.10 -31.00 -37.31
C HIS A 199 -5.11 -29.91 -36.93
N CYS A 200 -6.00 -29.62 -37.84
CA CYS A 200 -7.18 -28.79 -37.60
C CYS A 200 -8.42 -29.69 -37.53
N GLY A 201 -9.19 -29.60 -36.44
CA GLY A 201 -10.40 -30.42 -36.28
C GLY A 201 -11.48 -30.22 -37.35
N THR A 202 -11.51 -29.03 -37.98
CA THR A 202 -12.47 -28.71 -39.07
C THR A 202 -11.90 -28.96 -40.48
N CYS A 203 -10.66 -28.57 -40.71
CA CYS A 203 -10.06 -28.58 -42.08
C CYS A 203 -9.12 -29.77 -42.30
N GLY A 204 -8.75 -30.53 -41.28
CA GLY A 204 -7.80 -31.64 -41.37
C GLY A 204 -6.33 -31.21 -41.39
N VAL A 205 -5.47 -32.04 -42.02
CA VAL A 205 -4.00 -31.85 -42.02
C VAL A 205 -3.49 -31.09 -43.25
N GLN A 206 -4.31 -30.85 -44.27
CA GLN A 206 -3.89 -30.25 -45.53
C GLN A 206 -3.94 -28.71 -45.58
N THR A 207 -4.07 -28.06 -44.42
CA THR A 207 -4.17 -26.62 -44.33
C THR A 207 -2.88 -25.99 -43.84
N GLN A 208 -2.70 -24.69 -44.14
CA GLN A 208 -1.59 -23.93 -43.58
C GLN A 208 -1.86 -23.54 -42.13
N PHE A 209 -0.83 -23.61 -41.31
CA PHE A 209 -0.87 -23.28 -39.89
C PHE A 209 0.01 -22.08 -39.59
N GLU A 210 -0.48 -21.20 -38.74
CA GLU A 210 0.24 -20.04 -38.26
C GLU A 210 0.51 -20.20 -36.77
N MET A 211 1.77 -20.08 -36.34
CA MET A 211 2.15 -20.10 -34.95
C MET A 211 2.11 -18.70 -34.36
N LYS A 212 1.37 -18.51 -33.31
CA LYS A 212 1.25 -17.22 -32.60
C LYS A 212 1.40 -17.39 -31.10
N THR A 213 2.01 -16.39 -30.47
CA THR A 213 2.02 -16.26 -29.03
C THR A 213 0.82 -15.45 -28.58
N ILE A 214 -0.01 -16.02 -27.74
CA ILE A 214 -1.21 -15.38 -27.18
C ILE A 214 -1.20 -15.56 -25.66
N PRO A 215 -1.95 -14.75 -24.89
CA PRO A 215 -2.19 -15.05 -23.47
C PRO A 215 -2.90 -16.39 -23.31
N TYR A 216 -2.47 -17.21 -22.36
CA TYR A 216 -3.11 -18.52 -22.13
C TYR A 216 -4.59 -18.36 -21.71
N ALA A 217 -4.92 -17.29 -20.99
CA ALA A 217 -6.30 -16.97 -20.65
C ALA A 217 -7.20 -16.80 -21.89
N VAL A 218 -6.69 -16.22 -22.98
CA VAL A 218 -7.41 -16.12 -24.26
C VAL A 218 -7.63 -17.49 -24.90
N LYS A 219 -6.63 -18.36 -24.84
CA LYS A 219 -6.76 -19.76 -25.29
C LYS A 219 -7.83 -20.49 -24.48
N LEU A 220 -7.82 -20.39 -23.16
CA LEU A 220 -8.81 -20.99 -22.28
C LEU A 220 -10.22 -20.47 -22.61
N TRP A 221 -10.36 -19.14 -22.68
CA TRP A 221 -11.65 -18.50 -23.04
C TRP A 221 -12.18 -18.95 -24.41
N SER A 222 -11.30 -19.10 -25.41
CA SER A 222 -11.70 -19.60 -26.73
C SER A 222 -12.24 -21.02 -26.64
N GLN A 223 -11.62 -21.89 -25.86
CA GLN A 223 -12.10 -23.27 -25.67
C GLN A 223 -13.40 -23.34 -24.87
N GLU A 224 -13.59 -22.47 -23.89
CA GLU A 224 -14.85 -22.36 -23.15
C GLU A 224 -16.00 -21.88 -24.05
N LEU A 225 -15.73 -20.93 -24.95
CA LEU A 225 -16.72 -20.51 -25.97
C LEU A 225 -17.06 -21.65 -26.93
N GLU A 226 -16.06 -22.39 -27.40
CA GLU A 226 -16.27 -23.56 -28.25
C GLU A 226 -17.15 -24.63 -27.57
N ALA A 227 -16.97 -24.82 -26.26
CA ALA A 227 -17.83 -25.71 -25.46
C ALA A 227 -19.30 -25.24 -25.40
N MET A 228 -19.53 -23.94 -25.53
CA MET A 228 -20.85 -23.32 -25.64
C MET A 228 -21.37 -23.21 -27.09
N HIS A 229 -20.74 -23.89 -28.04
CA HIS A 229 -21.04 -23.84 -29.47
C HIS A 229 -20.81 -22.48 -30.14
N ILE A 230 -19.95 -21.62 -29.55
CA ILE A 230 -19.53 -20.35 -30.11
C ILE A 230 -18.08 -20.47 -30.57
N VAL A 231 -17.81 -20.39 -31.85
CA VAL A 231 -16.46 -20.58 -32.40
C VAL A 231 -15.80 -19.22 -32.67
N PRO A 232 -14.81 -18.79 -31.87
CA PRO A 232 -13.99 -17.61 -32.20
C PRO A 232 -13.07 -17.94 -33.38
N ARG A 233 -13.04 -17.07 -34.38
CA ARG A 233 -12.18 -17.23 -35.56
C ARG A 233 -11.24 -16.04 -35.67
N LEU A 234 -9.96 -16.32 -35.77
CA LEU A 234 -8.94 -15.31 -36.06
C LEU A 234 -8.70 -15.22 -37.56
N VAL A 235 -8.65 -14.01 -38.07
CA VAL A 235 -8.34 -13.74 -39.47
C VAL A 235 -6.86 -13.36 -39.55
N PHE A 236 -6.13 -14.02 -40.43
CA PHE A 236 -4.71 -13.77 -40.70
C PHE A 236 -4.59 -13.15 -42.08
N GLU A 237 -3.91 -12.03 -42.17
CA GLU A 237 -3.50 -11.39 -43.40
C GLU A 237 -2.24 -12.00 -44.00
#